data_2cc215b66656d46f7c6fa3cd91031435
#
_entry.id   2cc215b66656d46f7c6fa3cd91031435
#
_cell.length_a   1.000
_cell.length_b   1.000
_cell.length_c   1.000
_cell.angle_alpha   90.00
_cell.angle_beta   90.00
_cell.angle_gamma   90.00
#
_symmetry.space_group_name_H-M   'P 1'
#
loop_
_entity.id
_entity.type
_entity.pdbx_description
1 polymer ?
#
loop_
_entity_poly.entity_id
_entity_poly.type
_entity_poly.pdbx_seq_one_letter_code
_entity_poly.pdbx_strand_id
1 'polypeptide(L)'
;MIAKMFAAGLMLTATAAAAPGYQPTGPIERKYSADGPWATSVTVSAGACDREGNVCDIWYPTDLGSNPLRDERTGFRHPVIVFANGTADTVPADKNATFLRHLASWGFVVVRSRDGWTGGGETVVDAAEYILEQGEKAGTPFFRRLDPGRVGLTGHSQGAGTAVKLFAEQNRLFATYVPISTPERPICIIAGCAPPLASLPTVGRGSIFYVSGNVDVVSPLPVNLGYYLPTANGVDKALGMITLGSHTEIEGSPGCAAGGLPASCNIGVYPLLGYPTAWFMWKLQDAADGAAAFRSDGELAHAAPNWLGYVCNIR
;
A
#
# COMPACT_ATOMS: atom_id res chain seq x y z
N MET A 1 -15.87 -3.21 55.30
CA MET A 1 -16.09 -2.26 54.17
C MET A 1 -14.74 -2.02 53.49
N ILE A 2 -14.54 -2.66 52.35
CA ILE A 2 -13.30 -2.51 51.58
C ILE A 2 -13.67 -1.74 50.31
N ALA A 3 -13.18 -0.51 50.22
CA ALA A 3 -13.40 0.36 49.07
C ALA A 3 -12.54 -0.13 47.89
N LYS A 4 -13.19 -0.48 46.77
CA LYS A 4 -12.54 -0.74 45.51
C LYS A 4 -12.25 0.59 44.84
N MET A 5 -10.97 0.94 44.75
CA MET A 5 -10.49 2.03 43.89
C MET A 5 -10.48 1.55 42.44
N PHE A 6 -11.31 2.15 41.60
CA PHE A 6 -11.24 2.03 40.15
C PHE A 6 -10.14 2.94 39.66
N ALA A 7 -9.03 2.37 39.11
CA ALA A 7 -8.05 3.10 38.38
C ALA A 7 -8.58 3.27 36.93
N ALA A 8 -8.96 4.49 36.59
CA ALA A 8 -9.25 4.86 35.21
C ALA A 8 -7.92 4.97 34.46
N GLY A 9 -7.64 3.98 33.60
CA GLY A 9 -6.51 4.02 32.67
C GLY A 9 -6.78 5.05 31.58
N LEU A 10 -6.00 6.12 31.58
CA LEU A 10 -5.98 7.11 30.51
C LEU A 10 -5.30 6.47 29.30
N MET A 11 -6.07 6.05 28.30
CA MET A 11 -5.51 5.66 26.99
C MET A 11 -5.02 6.94 26.31
N LEU A 12 -3.71 7.17 26.30
CA LEU A 12 -3.09 8.13 25.41
C LEU A 12 -3.18 7.58 23.99
N THR A 13 -4.10 8.12 23.19
CA THR A 13 -4.03 7.98 21.74
C THR A 13 -2.81 8.75 21.25
N ALA A 14 -1.76 8.05 20.86
CA ALA A 14 -0.64 8.67 20.17
C ALA A 14 -1.12 9.18 18.81
N THR A 15 -1.39 10.47 18.70
CA THR A 15 -1.58 11.12 17.41
C THR A 15 -0.23 11.10 16.70
N ALA A 16 -0.14 10.40 15.56
CA ALA A 16 1.03 10.49 14.69
C ALA A 16 1.28 11.96 14.37
N ALA A 17 2.46 12.46 14.72
CA ALA A 17 2.82 13.84 14.41
C ALA A 17 2.92 13.98 12.89
N ALA A 18 2.09 14.84 12.30
CA ALA A 18 2.24 15.24 10.90
C ALA A 18 3.64 15.82 10.68
N ALA A 19 4.22 15.55 9.49
CA ALA A 19 5.51 16.14 9.14
C ALA A 19 5.47 17.66 9.27
N PRO A 20 6.56 18.28 9.68
CA PRO A 20 6.68 19.71 9.50
C PRO A 20 6.52 20.04 8.00
N GLY A 21 5.37 20.57 7.59
CA GLY A 21 5.11 21.00 6.23
C GLY A 21 4.03 20.24 5.45
N TYR A 22 3.69 18.99 5.77
CA TYR A 22 2.57 18.29 5.13
C TYR A 22 1.34 18.28 6.05
N GLN A 23 0.21 18.77 5.53
CA GLN A 23 -1.07 18.72 6.23
C GLN A 23 -2.14 18.16 5.28
N PRO A 24 -2.84 17.09 5.65
CA PRO A 24 -3.93 16.56 4.86
C PRO A 24 -5.00 17.65 4.57
N THR A 25 -5.46 17.72 3.33
CA THR A 25 -6.37 18.78 2.88
C THR A 25 -7.82 18.51 3.23
N GLY A 26 -8.25 17.24 3.18
CA GLY A 26 -9.63 16.86 3.39
C GLY A 26 -9.85 15.95 4.61
N PRO A 27 -11.11 15.72 5.01
CA PRO A 27 -11.44 14.86 6.14
C PRO A 27 -11.09 13.38 5.91
N ILE A 28 -11.22 12.86 4.67
CA ILE A 28 -10.92 11.46 4.35
C ILE A 28 -9.40 11.27 4.36
N GLU A 29 -8.63 12.14 3.71
CA GLU A 29 -7.18 12.11 3.75
C GLU A 29 -6.68 12.19 5.20
N ARG A 30 -7.21 13.12 6.00
CA ARG A 30 -6.83 13.29 7.41
C ARG A 30 -7.13 12.04 8.23
N LYS A 31 -8.30 11.43 8.04
CA LYS A 31 -8.68 10.20 8.73
C LYS A 31 -7.68 9.09 8.45
N TYR A 32 -7.42 8.85 7.16
CA TYR A 32 -6.58 7.72 6.75
C TYR A 32 -5.08 7.99 6.80
N SER A 33 -4.64 9.24 6.97
CA SER A 33 -3.24 9.58 7.27
C SER A 33 -2.87 9.36 8.73
N ALA A 34 -3.84 9.33 9.65
CA ALA A 34 -3.61 8.95 11.04
C ALA A 34 -3.43 7.43 11.14
N ASP A 35 -2.70 6.96 12.16
CA ASP A 35 -2.63 5.54 12.46
C ASP A 35 -4.04 4.99 12.73
N GLY A 36 -4.30 3.79 12.23
CA GLY A 36 -5.54 3.08 12.46
C GLY A 36 -5.66 2.57 13.90
N PRO A 37 -6.82 1.97 14.25
CA PRO A 37 -7.11 1.61 15.64
C PRO A 37 -6.40 0.33 16.14
N TRP A 38 -5.69 -0.39 15.28
CA TRP A 38 -4.94 -1.58 15.68
C TRP A 38 -3.51 -1.23 16.10
N ALA A 39 -3.10 -1.73 17.26
CA ALA A 39 -1.68 -1.85 17.57
C ALA A 39 -1.04 -2.85 16.60
N THR A 40 0.22 -2.62 16.25
CA THR A 40 0.90 -3.41 15.22
C THR A 40 2.11 -4.16 15.74
N SER A 41 2.39 -5.29 15.13
CA SER A 41 3.62 -6.07 15.30
C SER A 41 4.29 -6.33 13.95
N VAL A 42 5.57 -6.68 14.00
CA VAL A 42 6.33 -7.15 12.84
C VAL A 42 7.03 -8.45 13.20
N THR A 43 7.06 -9.37 12.26
CA THR A 43 7.83 -10.61 12.35
C THR A 43 8.50 -10.93 11.03
N VAL A 44 9.48 -11.83 11.07
CA VAL A 44 10.12 -12.38 9.88
C VAL A 44 9.64 -13.81 9.68
N SER A 45 9.47 -14.23 8.43
CA SER A 45 9.12 -15.61 8.12
C SER A 45 10.13 -16.60 8.69
N ALA A 46 9.66 -17.76 9.17
CA ALA A 46 10.53 -18.78 9.77
C ALA A 46 11.48 -19.46 8.75
N GLY A 47 11.25 -19.26 7.47
CA GLY A 47 12.05 -19.79 6.36
C GLY A 47 11.79 -18.98 5.11
N ALA A 48 12.28 -19.47 3.98
CA ALA A 48 12.04 -18.85 2.68
C ALA A 48 10.55 -18.68 2.42
N CYS A 49 10.19 -17.51 1.90
CA CYS A 49 8.82 -17.17 1.52
C CYS A 49 8.65 -16.98 0.01
N ASP A 50 9.72 -17.15 -0.75
CA ASP A 50 9.72 -17.10 -2.21
C ASP A 50 10.69 -18.12 -2.80
N ARG A 51 10.60 -18.32 -4.12
CA ARG A 51 11.40 -19.29 -4.88
C ARG A 51 12.89 -18.98 -4.94
N GLU A 52 13.29 -17.74 -4.68
CA GLU A 52 14.69 -17.32 -4.66
C GLU A 52 15.33 -17.53 -3.27
N GLY A 53 14.57 -18.03 -2.31
CA GLY A 53 15.05 -18.35 -0.96
C GLY A 53 15.05 -17.17 0.00
N ASN A 54 14.41 -16.05 -0.35
CA ASN A 54 14.32 -14.90 0.54
C ASN A 54 13.33 -15.13 1.68
N VAL A 55 13.58 -14.49 2.83
CA VAL A 55 12.60 -14.38 3.92
C VAL A 55 11.68 -13.20 3.70
N CYS A 56 10.51 -13.24 4.32
CA CYS A 56 9.53 -12.15 4.31
C CYS A 56 9.51 -11.40 5.64
N ASP A 57 9.41 -10.08 5.57
CA ASP A 57 8.94 -9.24 6.67
C ASP A 57 7.41 -9.18 6.63
N ILE A 58 6.75 -9.31 7.81
CA ILE A 58 5.30 -9.35 7.92
C ILE A 58 4.88 -8.39 9.03
N TRP A 59 4.15 -7.33 8.66
CA TRP A 59 3.51 -6.38 9.60
C TRP A 59 2.06 -6.76 9.78
N TYR A 60 1.56 -6.77 10.99
CA TYR A 60 0.20 -7.23 11.27
C TYR A 60 -0.39 -6.63 12.55
N PRO A 61 -1.73 -6.56 12.68
CA PRO A 61 -2.40 -6.25 13.93
C PRO A 61 -2.03 -7.22 15.04
N THR A 62 -1.65 -6.71 16.22
CA THR A 62 -1.33 -7.57 17.38
C THR A 62 -2.52 -8.39 17.85
N ASP A 63 -3.74 -7.88 17.65
CA ASP A 63 -5.00 -8.52 17.99
C ASP A 63 -5.69 -9.06 16.72
N LEU A 64 -5.07 -10.10 16.14
CA LEU A 64 -5.60 -10.75 14.94
C LEU A 64 -6.97 -11.40 15.21
N GLY A 65 -7.94 -11.06 14.36
CA GLY A 65 -9.31 -11.56 14.42
C GLY A 65 -10.28 -10.60 15.10
N SER A 66 -9.84 -9.47 15.65
CA SER A 66 -10.70 -8.39 16.12
C SER A 66 -10.89 -7.32 15.04
N ASN A 67 -12.01 -6.60 15.10
CA ASN A 67 -12.26 -5.42 14.28
C ASN A 67 -12.79 -4.27 15.15
N PRO A 68 -11.91 -3.40 15.65
CA PRO A 68 -12.32 -2.26 16.47
C PRO A 68 -13.15 -1.22 15.71
N LEU A 69 -13.09 -1.18 14.37
CA LEU A 69 -13.94 -0.29 13.56
C LEU A 69 -15.42 -0.72 13.58
N ARG A 70 -15.71 -1.98 13.89
CA ARG A 70 -17.06 -2.57 13.93
C ARG A 70 -17.44 -3.11 15.32
N ASP A 71 -16.61 -2.85 16.33
CA ASP A 71 -16.74 -3.43 17.70
C ASP A 71 -16.83 -4.97 17.71
N GLU A 72 -16.15 -5.62 16.75
CA GLU A 72 -16.08 -7.07 16.64
C GLU A 72 -14.83 -7.57 17.38
N ARG A 73 -15.02 -8.41 18.40
CA ARG A 73 -13.91 -8.93 19.22
C ARG A 73 -13.26 -10.20 18.65
N THR A 74 -13.97 -10.92 17.82
CA THR A 74 -13.48 -12.18 17.21
C THR A 74 -14.11 -12.41 15.85
N GLY A 75 -13.46 -13.22 15.02
CA GLY A 75 -14.01 -13.66 13.73
C GLY A 75 -13.67 -12.79 12.55
N PHE A 76 -13.08 -11.62 12.76
CA PHE A 76 -12.63 -10.80 11.65
C PHE A 76 -11.48 -11.50 10.92
N ARG A 77 -11.58 -11.52 9.59
CA ARG A 77 -10.51 -12.00 8.71
C ARG A 77 -9.82 -10.80 8.08
N HIS A 78 -8.54 -10.68 8.36
CA HIS A 78 -7.72 -9.57 7.90
C HIS A 78 -7.41 -9.70 6.41
N PRO A 79 -7.70 -8.68 5.59
CA PRO A 79 -7.20 -8.63 4.22
C PRO A 79 -5.68 -8.59 4.20
N VAL A 80 -5.09 -9.06 3.10
CA VAL A 80 -3.65 -9.10 2.90
C VAL A 80 -3.23 -8.02 1.92
N ILE A 81 -2.11 -7.35 2.18
CA ILE A 81 -1.43 -6.47 1.22
C ILE A 81 -0.02 -7.01 1.02
N VAL A 82 0.36 -7.20 -0.24
CA VAL A 82 1.73 -7.54 -0.63
C VAL A 82 2.44 -6.27 -1.06
N PHE A 83 3.68 -6.10 -0.63
CA PHE A 83 4.54 -5.01 -1.05
C PHE A 83 5.67 -5.53 -1.94
N ALA A 84 5.72 -5.02 -3.18
CA ALA A 84 6.80 -5.30 -4.12
C ALA A 84 7.89 -4.23 -4.01
N ASN A 85 9.12 -4.65 -3.76
CA ASN A 85 10.27 -3.76 -3.57
C ASN A 85 10.67 -3.01 -4.84
N GLY A 86 11.30 -1.85 -4.66
CA GLY A 86 12.08 -1.19 -5.70
C GLY A 86 13.38 -1.94 -6.02
N THR A 87 14.07 -1.50 -7.07
CA THR A 87 15.37 -2.08 -7.47
C THR A 87 16.40 -1.96 -6.35
N ALA A 88 17.04 -3.07 -6.02
CA ALA A 88 18.06 -3.20 -4.98
C ALA A 88 17.57 -2.87 -3.56
N ASP A 89 16.28 -2.94 -3.31
CA ASP A 89 15.64 -2.70 -2.02
C ASP A 89 15.75 -3.93 -1.12
N THR A 90 16.97 -4.45 -0.99
CA THR A 90 17.22 -5.75 -0.36
C THR A 90 17.18 -5.74 1.16
N VAL A 91 17.22 -4.56 1.79
CA VAL A 91 17.43 -4.46 3.28
C VAL A 91 17.17 -3.05 3.79
N PRO A 92 17.11 -2.89 5.08
CA PRO A 92 16.58 -3.67 6.17
C PRO A 92 15.08 -3.45 6.36
N ALA A 93 14.46 -4.15 7.33
CA ALA A 93 13.02 -4.07 7.60
C ALA A 93 12.47 -2.65 7.88
N ASP A 94 13.35 -1.67 8.09
CA ASP A 94 12.99 -0.27 8.33
C ASP A 94 12.72 0.54 7.05
N LYS A 95 13.29 0.15 5.88
CA LYS A 95 12.98 0.81 4.61
C LYS A 95 11.51 0.57 4.26
N ASN A 96 10.76 1.63 3.99
CA ASN A 96 9.31 1.63 3.79
C ASN A 96 8.48 1.20 5.03
N ALA A 97 9.11 0.91 6.18
CA ALA A 97 8.44 0.37 7.36
C ALA A 97 7.31 1.28 7.88
N THR A 98 7.45 2.59 7.77
CA THR A 98 6.40 3.53 8.19
C THR A 98 5.12 3.30 7.40
N PHE A 99 5.20 3.19 6.08
CA PHE A 99 4.04 2.90 5.22
C PHE A 99 3.44 1.52 5.50
N LEU A 100 4.28 0.49 5.62
CA LEU A 100 3.81 -0.89 5.81
C LEU A 100 3.18 -1.08 7.20
N ARG A 101 3.79 -0.50 8.26
CA ARG A 101 3.23 -0.47 9.60
C ARG A 101 1.92 0.32 9.64
N HIS A 102 1.84 1.44 8.92
CA HIS A 102 0.63 2.23 8.83
C HIS A 102 -0.54 1.42 8.22
N LEU A 103 -0.31 0.72 7.12
CA LEU A 103 -1.32 -0.19 6.56
C LEU A 103 -1.75 -1.27 7.57
N ALA A 104 -0.81 -1.84 8.31
CA ALA A 104 -1.13 -2.82 9.34
C ALA A 104 -1.98 -2.21 10.48
N SER A 105 -1.78 -0.94 10.82
CA SER A 105 -2.61 -0.24 11.82
C SER A 105 -4.06 -0.07 11.38
N TRP A 106 -4.35 -0.19 10.09
CA TRP A 106 -5.69 -0.19 9.51
C TRP A 106 -6.28 -1.60 9.32
N GLY A 107 -5.67 -2.60 9.94
CA GLY A 107 -6.21 -3.96 10.00
C GLY A 107 -5.75 -4.88 8.87
N PHE A 108 -4.76 -4.50 8.08
CA PHE A 108 -4.18 -5.37 7.05
C PHE A 108 -3.05 -6.23 7.62
N VAL A 109 -2.88 -7.43 7.06
CA VAL A 109 -1.62 -8.17 7.18
C VAL A 109 -0.79 -7.84 5.95
N VAL A 110 0.37 -7.23 6.16
CA VAL A 110 1.23 -6.72 5.08
C VAL A 110 2.48 -7.56 4.99
N VAL A 111 2.74 -8.16 3.84
CA VAL A 111 3.89 -9.03 3.60
C VAL A 111 4.80 -8.45 2.53
N ARG A 112 6.11 -8.55 2.74
CA ARG A 112 7.16 -8.13 1.82
C ARG A 112 8.28 -9.17 1.80
N SER A 113 8.54 -9.78 0.64
CA SER A 113 9.78 -10.53 0.44
C SER A 113 10.98 -9.58 0.47
N ARG A 114 12.12 -10.07 0.96
CA ARG A 114 13.39 -9.34 0.90
C ARG A 114 14.10 -9.46 -0.46
N ASP A 115 13.36 -9.87 -1.49
CA ASP A 115 13.87 -9.83 -2.87
C ASP A 115 14.08 -8.38 -3.32
N GLY A 116 15.29 -8.05 -3.74
CA GLY A 116 15.64 -6.73 -4.30
C GLY A 116 15.44 -6.63 -5.80
N TRP A 117 14.89 -7.66 -6.45
CA TRP A 117 14.67 -7.70 -7.89
C TRP A 117 13.30 -8.27 -8.26
N THR A 118 12.25 -7.59 -7.84
CA THR A 118 10.86 -8.05 -7.96
C THR A 118 10.24 -7.95 -9.36
N GLY A 119 11.01 -7.50 -10.37
CA GLY A 119 10.49 -7.15 -11.71
C GLY A 119 9.72 -8.26 -12.42
N GLY A 120 10.14 -9.51 -12.23
CA GLY A 120 9.43 -10.69 -12.79
C GLY A 120 8.02 -10.84 -12.25
N GLY A 121 7.83 -10.58 -10.95
CA GLY A 121 6.57 -10.74 -10.23
C GLY A 121 6.43 -12.07 -9.51
N GLU A 122 7.27 -13.06 -9.83
CA GLU A 122 7.17 -14.42 -9.29
C GLU A 122 7.37 -14.42 -7.77
N THR A 123 8.39 -13.74 -7.25
CA THR A 123 8.68 -13.64 -5.81
C THR A 123 7.60 -12.86 -5.06
N VAL A 124 6.93 -11.92 -5.74
CA VAL A 124 5.78 -11.18 -5.18
C VAL A 124 4.56 -12.09 -5.04
N VAL A 125 4.31 -12.94 -6.04
CA VAL A 125 3.24 -13.95 -5.98
C VAL A 125 3.55 -15.00 -4.91
N ASP A 126 4.78 -15.50 -4.86
CA ASP A 126 5.21 -16.48 -3.84
C ASP A 126 5.03 -15.93 -2.42
N ALA A 127 5.38 -14.66 -2.16
CA ALA A 127 5.19 -14.02 -0.85
C ALA A 127 3.70 -13.93 -0.47
N ALA A 128 2.81 -13.67 -1.44
CA ALA A 128 1.38 -13.68 -1.22
C ALA A 128 0.87 -15.11 -0.91
N GLU A 129 1.28 -16.10 -1.68
CA GLU A 129 0.93 -17.51 -1.45
C GLU A 129 1.43 -17.98 -0.09
N TYR A 130 2.69 -17.66 0.25
CA TYR A 130 3.27 -17.97 1.55
C TYR A 130 2.41 -17.50 2.72
N ILE A 131 2.03 -16.21 2.75
CA ILE A 131 1.25 -15.69 3.88
C ILE A 131 -0.16 -16.29 3.93
N LEU A 132 -0.78 -16.53 2.78
CA LEU A 132 -2.09 -17.20 2.72
C LEU A 132 -2.00 -18.66 3.23
N GLU A 133 -0.95 -19.39 2.90
CA GLU A 133 -0.68 -20.72 3.46
C GLU A 133 -0.48 -20.68 4.98
N GLN A 134 0.18 -19.63 5.53
CA GLN A 134 0.25 -19.46 6.98
C GLN A 134 -1.14 -19.26 7.60
N GLY A 135 -2.09 -18.68 6.86
CA GLY A 135 -3.50 -18.56 7.25
C GLY A 135 -4.23 -19.90 7.38
N GLU A 136 -3.79 -20.92 6.66
CA GLU A 136 -4.37 -22.27 6.71
C GLU A 136 -3.61 -23.22 7.67
N LYS A 137 -2.40 -22.87 8.09
CA LYS A 137 -1.51 -23.70 8.89
C LYS A 137 -1.78 -23.51 10.38
N ALA A 138 -2.26 -24.57 11.04
CA ALA A 138 -2.45 -24.59 12.50
C ALA A 138 -1.14 -24.33 13.24
N GLY A 139 -1.19 -23.54 14.31
CA GLY A 139 -0.03 -23.18 15.13
C GLY A 139 0.68 -21.89 14.70
N THR A 140 0.30 -21.28 13.57
CA THR A 140 0.75 -19.94 13.21
C THR A 140 -0.19 -18.88 13.84
N PRO A 141 0.28 -17.64 14.07
CA PRO A 141 -0.59 -16.57 14.54
C PRO A 141 -1.68 -16.21 13.52
N PHE A 142 -1.47 -16.53 12.25
CA PHE A 142 -2.35 -16.20 11.14
C PHE A 142 -3.47 -17.24 10.91
N PHE A 143 -3.43 -18.38 11.60
CA PHE A 143 -4.36 -19.49 11.38
C PHE A 143 -5.82 -19.03 11.45
N ARG A 144 -6.56 -19.18 10.34
CA ARG A 144 -7.95 -18.74 10.16
C ARG A 144 -8.22 -17.26 10.44
N ARG A 145 -7.18 -16.41 10.31
CA ARG A 145 -7.27 -14.97 10.56
C ARG A 145 -7.18 -14.13 9.29
N LEU A 146 -6.85 -14.74 8.16
CA LEU A 146 -6.69 -14.06 6.87
C LEU A 146 -7.90 -14.25 5.97
N ASP A 147 -8.19 -13.24 5.14
CA ASP A 147 -9.19 -13.32 4.07
C ASP A 147 -8.48 -13.56 2.73
N PRO A 148 -8.45 -14.79 2.20
CA PRO A 148 -7.77 -15.10 0.95
C PRO A 148 -8.45 -14.49 -0.30
N GLY A 149 -9.70 -14.05 -0.18
CA GLY A 149 -10.42 -13.35 -1.25
C GLY A 149 -10.13 -11.84 -1.32
N ARG A 150 -9.40 -11.29 -0.34
CA ARG A 150 -9.15 -9.85 -0.20
C ARG A 150 -7.66 -9.56 -0.12
N VAL A 151 -6.98 -9.72 -1.26
CA VAL A 151 -5.53 -9.48 -1.38
C VAL A 151 -5.28 -8.28 -2.27
N GLY A 152 -4.51 -7.31 -1.78
CA GLY A 152 -4.04 -6.14 -2.51
C GLY A 152 -2.56 -6.23 -2.83
N LEU A 153 -2.13 -5.51 -3.85
CA LEU A 153 -0.72 -5.36 -4.21
C LEU A 153 -0.36 -3.89 -4.27
N THR A 154 0.72 -3.52 -3.61
CA THR A 154 1.37 -2.22 -3.76
C THR A 154 2.86 -2.45 -3.98
N GLY A 155 3.54 -1.44 -4.45
CA GLY A 155 4.98 -1.53 -4.66
C GLY A 155 5.54 -0.20 -5.12
N HIS A 156 6.86 -0.07 -5.00
CA HIS A 156 7.58 1.13 -5.34
C HIS A 156 8.52 0.91 -6.53
N SER A 157 8.60 1.88 -7.41
CA SER A 157 9.57 1.87 -8.52
C SER A 157 9.45 0.59 -9.36
N GLN A 158 10.47 -0.27 -9.44
CA GLN A 158 10.40 -1.58 -10.09
C GLN A 158 9.18 -2.37 -9.61
N GLY A 159 8.93 -2.43 -8.30
CA GLY A 159 7.77 -3.13 -7.73
C GLY A 159 6.42 -2.50 -8.11
N ALA A 160 6.37 -1.19 -8.38
CA ALA A 160 5.20 -0.55 -8.96
C ALA A 160 4.97 -1.01 -10.40
N GLY A 161 6.04 -1.12 -11.20
CA GLY A 161 5.97 -1.72 -12.54
C GLY A 161 5.46 -3.17 -12.48
N THR A 162 5.95 -3.95 -11.52
CA THR A 162 5.48 -5.31 -11.26
C THR A 162 3.99 -5.35 -10.91
N ALA A 163 3.52 -4.41 -10.08
CA ALA A 163 2.09 -4.32 -9.77
C ALA A 163 1.24 -4.05 -11.02
N VAL A 164 1.68 -3.13 -11.90
CA VAL A 164 1.01 -2.86 -13.18
C VAL A 164 1.08 -4.08 -14.12
N LYS A 165 2.22 -4.79 -14.15
CA LYS A 165 2.40 -6.03 -14.94
C LYS A 165 1.40 -7.10 -14.49
N LEU A 166 1.37 -7.44 -13.22
CA LEU A 166 0.45 -8.46 -12.68
C LEU A 166 -1.03 -8.07 -12.83
N PHE A 167 -1.35 -6.77 -12.76
CA PHE A 167 -2.67 -6.26 -13.09
C PHE A 167 -3.03 -6.47 -14.57
N ALA A 168 -2.13 -6.12 -15.50
CA ALA A 168 -2.33 -6.29 -16.94
C ALA A 168 -2.44 -7.78 -17.35
N GLU A 169 -1.75 -8.66 -16.65
CA GLU A 169 -1.81 -10.12 -16.80
C GLU A 169 -3.05 -10.73 -16.11
N GLN A 170 -3.87 -9.90 -15.45
CA GLN A 170 -5.07 -10.32 -14.74
C GLN A 170 -4.81 -11.41 -13.69
N ASN A 171 -3.71 -11.28 -12.94
CA ASN A 171 -3.36 -12.21 -11.88
C ASN A 171 -4.54 -12.37 -10.92
N ARG A 172 -4.94 -13.63 -10.64
CA ARG A 172 -6.18 -13.92 -9.91
C ARG A 172 -6.05 -13.75 -8.40
N LEU A 173 -4.83 -13.65 -7.91
CA LEU A 173 -4.57 -13.52 -6.49
C LEU A 173 -4.94 -12.12 -5.96
N PHE A 174 -4.68 -11.09 -6.77
CA PHE A 174 -4.87 -9.72 -6.34
C PHE A 174 -6.19 -9.12 -6.81
N ALA A 175 -6.92 -8.51 -5.87
CA ALA A 175 -8.20 -7.82 -6.12
C ALA A 175 -8.01 -6.33 -6.43
N THR A 176 -6.93 -5.72 -5.94
CA THR A 176 -6.67 -4.28 -6.11
C THR A 176 -5.18 -3.96 -6.08
N TYR A 177 -4.82 -2.83 -6.72
CA TYR A 177 -3.42 -2.45 -6.93
C TYR A 177 -3.20 -0.97 -6.65
N VAL A 178 -2.09 -0.65 -5.98
CA VAL A 178 -1.62 0.74 -5.77
C VAL A 178 -0.14 0.83 -6.14
N PRO A 179 0.19 0.93 -7.45
CA PRO A 179 1.56 1.17 -7.88
C PRO A 179 2.00 2.59 -7.52
N ILE A 180 3.17 2.72 -6.85
CA ILE A 180 3.74 3.98 -6.39
C ILE A 180 5.02 4.27 -7.18
N SER A 181 5.04 5.39 -7.90
CA SER A 181 6.18 5.83 -8.71
C SER A 181 6.61 4.80 -9.76
N THR A 182 5.66 4.36 -10.60
CA THR A 182 5.90 3.40 -11.68
C THR A 182 6.88 3.97 -12.70
N PRO A 183 8.05 3.33 -12.94
CA PRO A 183 9.03 3.83 -13.89
C PRO A 183 8.52 3.81 -15.33
N GLU A 184 9.14 4.61 -16.18
CA GLU A 184 8.89 4.53 -17.61
C GLU A 184 9.24 3.15 -18.19
N ARG A 185 8.57 2.78 -19.28
CA ARG A 185 8.69 1.45 -19.87
C ARG A 185 10.12 1.02 -20.23
N PRO A 186 10.99 1.87 -20.79
CA PRO A 186 12.38 1.49 -21.05
C PRO A 186 13.14 1.05 -19.80
N ILE A 187 12.96 1.74 -18.68
CA ILE A 187 13.53 1.35 -17.37
C ILE A 187 12.95 -0.01 -16.94
N CYS A 188 11.64 -0.17 -17.02
CA CYS A 188 10.96 -1.41 -16.68
C CYS A 188 11.36 -2.60 -17.57
N ILE A 189 11.72 -2.39 -18.84
CA ILE A 189 12.25 -3.46 -19.71
C ILE A 189 13.56 -3.99 -19.12
N ILE A 190 14.47 -3.10 -18.75
CA ILE A 190 15.76 -3.47 -18.16
C ILE A 190 15.56 -4.14 -16.79
N ALA A 191 14.66 -3.62 -16.00
CA ALA A 191 14.36 -4.10 -14.66
C ALA A 191 13.39 -5.30 -14.61
N GLY A 192 12.93 -5.83 -15.73
CA GLY A 192 12.03 -6.98 -15.81
C GLY A 192 10.57 -6.67 -15.45
N CYS A 193 10.23 -5.41 -15.11
CA CYS A 193 8.90 -4.99 -14.63
C CYS A 193 7.99 -4.43 -15.74
N ALA A 194 8.36 -4.56 -17.01
CA ALA A 194 7.60 -3.97 -18.11
C ALA A 194 6.21 -4.60 -18.26
N PRO A 195 5.12 -3.85 -18.03
CA PRO A 195 3.78 -4.39 -18.21
C PRO A 195 3.48 -4.60 -19.69
N PRO A 196 2.68 -5.62 -20.04
CA PRO A 196 2.18 -5.82 -21.39
C PRO A 196 1.09 -4.78 -21.69
N LEU A 197 1.47 -3.61 -22.20
CA LEU A 197 0.54 -2.48 -22.44
C LEU A 197 -0.66 -2.86 -23.32
N ALA A 198 -0.48 -3.80 -24.27
CA ALA A 198 -1.55 -4.30 -25.12
C ALA A 198 -2.66 -5.04 -24.34
N SER A 199 -2.36 -5.51 -23.15
CA SER A 199 -3.34 -6.20 -22.28
C SER A 199 -4.15 -5.24 -21.41
N LEU A 200 -3.67 -4.03 -21.14
CA LEU A 200 -4.35 -3.06 -20.27
C LEU A 200 -5.79 -2.73 -20.71
N PRO A 201 -6.09 -2.57 -22.03
CA PRO A 201 -7.47 -2.30 -22.47
C PRO A 201 -8.44 -3.46 -22.26
N THR A 202 -7.93 -4.68 -22.06
CA THR A 202 -8.74 -5.91 -21.93
C THR A 202 -8.86 -6.40 -20.49
N VAL A 203 -8.29 -5.67 -19.51
CA VAL A 203 -8.42 -6.03 -18.11
C VAL A 203 -9.88 -5.95 -17.68
N GLY A 204 -10.41 -7.09 -17.23
CA GLY A 204 -11.82 -7.23 -16.85
C GLY A 204 -12.06 -7.41 -15.35
N ARG A 205 -10.97 -7.34 -14.52
CA ARG A 205 -11.05 -7.56 -13.08
C ARG A 205 -10.04 -6.72 -12.30
N GLY A 206 -10.32 -6.57 -11.01
CA GLY A 206 -9.46 -5.78 -10.12
C GLY A 206 -9.77 -4.28 -10.21
N SER A 207 -8.96 -3.51 -9.54
CA SER A 207 -9.00 -2.04 -9.54
C SER A 207 -7.59 -1.50 -9.33
N ILE A 208 -7.31 -0.28 -9.79
CA ILE A 208 -5.94 0.27 -9.73
C ILE A 208 -5.92 1.77 -9.44
N PHE A 209 -5.08 2.18 -8.50
CA PHE A 209 -4.81 3.59 -8.20
C PHE A 209 -3.33 3.90 -8.43
N TYR A 210 -3.02 4.57 -9.53
CA TYR A 210 -1.68 5.02 -9.87
C TYR A 210 -1.30 6.24 -9.02
N VAL A 211 -0.15 6.18 -8.35
CA VAL A 211 0.35 7.25 -7.48
C VAL A 211 1.79 7.58 -7.87
N SER A 212 2.11 8.87 -7.99
CA SER A 212 3.49 9.34 -8.17
C SER A 212 3.64 10.77 -7.67
N GLY A 213 4.86 11.28 -7.64
CA GLY A 213 5.16 12.67 -7.36
C GLY A 213 5.24 13.53 -8.63
N ASN A 214 4.85 14.80 -8.56
CA ASN A 214 4.89 15.68 -9.74
C ASN A 214 6.31 16.16 -10.11
N VAL A 215 7.29 15.96 -9.21
CA VAL A 215 8.71 16.21 -9.47
C VAL A 215 9.53 14.91 -9.54
N ASP A 216 8.87 13.78 -9.60
CA ASP A 216 9.48 12.47 -9.84
C ASP A 216 9.95 12.39 -11.30
N VAL A 217 11.27 12.40 -11.50
CA VAL A 217 11.89 12.37 -12.86
C VAL A 217 11.92 10.96 -13.45
N VAL A 218 11.71 9.92 -12.65
CA VAL A 218 11.65 8.51 -13.08
C VAL A 218 10.23 8.12 -13.47
N SER A 219 9.24 8.71 -12.79
CA SER A 219 7.81 8.40 -12.95
C SER A 219 6.97 9.68 -13.10
N PRO A 220 7.27 10.56 -14.06
CA PRO A 220 6.55 11.80 -14.26
C PRO A 220 5.11 11.57 -14.76
N LEU A 221 4.27 12.61 -14.72
CA LEU A 221 2.86 12.53 -15.13
C LEU A 221 2.64 11.87 -16.51
N PRO A 222 3.41 12.19 -17.57
CA PRO A 222 3.23 11.53 -18.87
C PRO A 222 3.41 10.02 -18.82
N VAL A 223 4.33 9.52 -18.00
CA VAL A 223 4.56 8.09 -17.79
C VAL A 223 3.34 7.44 -17.12
N ASN A 224 2.83 8.03 -16.06
CA ASN A 224 1.65 7.52 -15.36
C ASN A 224 0.39 7.58 -16.23
N LEU A 225 0.22 8.64 -17.03
CA LEU A 225 -0.85 8.70 -18.03
C LEU A 225 -0.70 7.62 -19.11
N GLY A 226 0.53 7.28 -19.48
CA GLY A 226 0.83 6.19 -20.43
C GLY A 226 0.36 4.82 -19.93
N TYR A 227 0.23 4.60 -18.63
CA TYR A 227 -0.37 3.41 -18.04
C TYR A 227 -1.87 3.58 -17.78
N TYR A 228 -2.29 4.73 -17.25
CA TYR A 228 -3.68 5.00 -16.89
C TYR A 228 -4.63 5.01 -18.11
N LEU A 229 -4.24 5.73 -19.17
CA LEU A 229 -5.12 5.93 -20.33
C LEU A 229 -5.49 4.61 -21.05
N PRO A 230 -4.55 3.68 -21.32
CA PRO A 230 -4.89 2.41 -21.94
C PRO A 230 -5.61 1.44 -21.00
N THR A 231 -5.55 1.63 -19.68
CA THR A 231 -6.26 0.76 -18.73
C THR A 231 -7.78 0.76 -19.01
N ALA A 232 -8.38 -0.42 -19.04
CA ALA A 232 -9.79 -0.63 -19.35
C ALA A 232 -10.73 0.26 -18.50
N ASN A 233 -11.80 0.75 -19.10
CA ASN A 233 -12.81 1.55 -18.39
C ASN A 233 -13.83 0.67 -17.62
N GLY A 234 -13.78 -0.65 -17.79
CA GLY A 234 -14.63 -1.61 -17.09
C GLY A 234 -14.19 -1.93 -15.65
N VAL A 235 -13.02 -1.44 -15.26
CA VAL A 235 -12.48 -1.58 -13.89
C VAL A 235 -12.31 -0.20 -13.25
N ASP A 236 -12.45 -0.11 -11.94
CA ASP A 236 -12.20 1.14 -11.24
C ASP A 236 -10.72 1.52 -11.33
N LYS A 237 -10.44 2.69 -11.87
CA LYS A 237 -9.10 3.23 -12.01
C LYS A 237 -9.02 4.70 -11.61
N ALA A 238 -7.94 5.05 -10.96
CA ALA A 238 -7.62 6.41 -10.57
C ALA A 238 -6.12 6.70 -10.78
N LEU A 239 -5.77 7.96 -10.92
CA LEU A 239 -4.40 8.47 -10.93
C LEU A 239 -4.35 9.77 -10.15
N GLY A 240 -3.36 9.94 -9.30
CA GLY A 240 -3.10 11.17 -8.56
C GLY A 240 -1.61 11.43 -8.40
N MET A 241 -1.22 12.71 -8.47
CA MET A 241 0.16 13.15 -8.34
C MET A 241 0.35 13.94 -7.04
N ILE A 242 1.31 13.55 -6.24
CA ILE A 242 1.70 14.24 -5.00
C ILE A 242 2.49 15.50 -5.37
N THR A 243 2.04 16.65 -4.89
CA THR A 243 2.72 17.94 -5.11
C THR A 243 4.09 17.92 -4.43
N LEU A 244 5.13 18.32 -5.13
CA LEU A 244 6.54 18.28 -4.73
C LEU A 244 7.04 16.87 -4.37
N GLY A 245 6.24 15.83 -4.58
CA GLY A 245 6.68 14.45 -4.38
C GLY A 245 7.74 14.06 -5.41
N SER A 246 8.79 13.40 -4.95
CA SER A 246 9.88 12.84 -5.75
C SER A 246 9.81 11.31 -5.77
N HIS A 247 10.84 10.65 -6.31
CA HIS A 247 10.80 9.20 -6.53
C HIS A 247 10.74 8.37 -5.25
N THR A 248 11.42 8.78 -4.18
CA THR A 248 11.62 7.95 -2.98
C THR A 248 10.88 8.44 -1.74
N GLU A 249 9.74 9.15 -1.91
CA GLU A 249 8.96 9.63 -0.76
C GLU A 249 8.50 8.48 0.17
N ILE A 250 8.23 7.31 -0.38
CA ILE A 250 7.80 6.15 0.39
C ILE A 250 8.86 5.61 1.35
N GLU A 251 10.13 5.91 1.07
CA GLU A 251 11.26 5.48 1.90
C GLU A 251 11.48 6.42 3.10
N GLY A 252 10.82 7.58 3.11
CA GLY A 252 10.92 8.54 4.19
C GLY A 252 10.30 8.02 5.49
N SER A 253 11.03 8.19 6.63
CA SER A 253 10.51 7.79 7.94
C SER A 253 11.28 8.49 9.07
N PRO A 254 10.61 9.30 9.85
CA PRO A 254 9.73 10.39 9.47
C PRO A 254 10.50 11.42 8.65
N GLY A 255 9.93 11.88 7.56
CA GLY A 255 10.61 12.78 6.63
C GLY A 255 11.60 12.04 5.73
N CYS A 256 12.40 12.79 4.98
CA CYS A 256 13.39 12.22 4.09
C CYS A 256 14.64 11.78 4.85
N ALA A 257 14.94 10.49 4.86
CA ALA A 257 16.15 9.97 5.48
C ALA A 257 17.40 10.61 4.85
N ALA A 258 18.30 11.09 5.67
CA ALA A 258 19.60 11.55 5.22
C ALA A 258 20.36 10.36 4.60
N GLY A 259 20.59 10.37 3.29
CA GLY A 259 21.32 9.31 2.60
C GLY A 259 20.83 8.96 1.20
N GLY A 260 19.64 9.46 0.78
CA GLY A 260 19.23 9.39 -0.61
C GLY A 260 20.02 10.35 -1.51
N LEU A 261 19.98 10.11 -2.81
CA LEU A 261 20.48 11.11 -3.77
C LEU A 261 19.79 12.45 -3.51
N PRO A 262 20.50 13.59 -3.63
CA PRO A 262 19.87 14.91 -3.55
C PRO A 262 18.65 14.96 -4.48
N ALA A 263 17.51 15.45 -3.99
CA ALA A 263 16.23 15.52 -4.69
C ALA A 263 15.47 14.18 -4.88
N SER A 264 15.85 13.10 -4.21
CA SER A 264 15.10 11.83 -4.28
C SER A 264 13.93 11.74 -3.30
N CYS A 265 13.92 12.54 -2.23
CA CYS A 265 12.84 12.64 -1.24
C CYS A 265 12.72 14.09 -0.77
N ASN A 266 11.51 14.66 -0.84
CA ASN A 266 11.24 16.07 -0.51
C ASN A 266 10.32 16.23 0.70
N ILE A 267 9.28 15.37 0.80
CA ILE A 267 8.20 15.50 1.78
C ILE A 267 8.23 14.33 2.76
N GLY A 268 8.68 13.17 2.30
CA GLY A 268 8.62 11.92 3.03
C GLY A 268 7.32 11.14 2.77
N VAL A 269 7.10 10.12 3.57
CA VAL A 269 6.01 9.14 3.38
C VAL A 269 4.59 9.70 3.59
N TYR A 270 4.45 10.86 4.22
CA TYR A 270 3.17 11.36 4.72
C TYR A 270 2.03 11.44 3.70
N PRO A 271 2.22 11.94 2.46
CA PRO A 271 1.14 11.97 1.48
C PRO A 271 0.68 10.58 1.06
N LEU A 272 1.54 9.57 1.22
CA LEU A 272 1.21 8.19 0.88
C LEU A 272 0.37 7.47 1.96
N LEU A 273 0.27 8.05 3.17
CA LEU A 273 -0.49 7.42 4.26
C LEU A 273 -2.01 7.57 4.07
N GLY A 274 -2.49 8.68 3.48
CA GLY A 274 -3.91 9.01 3.37
C GLY A 274 -4.66 8.24 2.28
N TYR A 275 -4.66 8.74 1.06
CA TYR A 275 -5.45 8.16 -0.03
C TYR A 275 -5.08 6.73 -0.42
N PRO A 276 -3.80 6.30 -0.48
CA PRO A 276 -3.49 4.90 -0.69
C PRO A 276 -4.15 3.96 0.33
N THR A 277 -4.14 4.35 1.63
CA THR A 277 -4.86 3.60 2.67
C THR A 277 -6.37 3.64 2.46
N ALA A 278 -6.96 4.81 2.15
CA ALA A 278 -8.39 4.94 1.84
C ALA A 278 -8.81 4.04 0.67
N TRP A 279 -7.96 3.90 -0.36
CA TRP A 279 -8.19 2.99 -1.48
C TRP A 279 -8.26 1.53 -1.03
N PHE A 280 -7.27 1.06 -0.25
CA PHE A 280 -7.29 -0.30 0.28
C PHE A 280 -8.45 -0.54 1.24
N MET A 281 -8.79 0.42 2.11
CA MET A 281 -9.95 0.33 2.99
C MET A 281 -11.24 0.19 2.19
N TRP A 282 -11.40 0.96 1.11
CA TRP A 282 -12.54 0.79 0.21
C TRP A 282 -12.56 -0.58 -0.47
N LYS A 283 -11.45 -0.96 -1.11
CA LYS A 283 -11.43 -2.15 -1.99
C LYS A 283 -11.35 -3.46 -1.25
N LEU A 284 -10.79 -3.46 -0.03
CA LEU A 284 -10.56 -4.69 0.72
C LEU A 284 -11.36 -4.79 2.04
N GLN A 285 -11.91 -3.67 2.53
CA GLN A 285 -12.71 -3.66 3.76
C GLN A 285 -14.09 -3.01 3.58
N ASP A 286 -14.48 -2.68 2.35
CA ASP A 286 -15.78 -2.10 1.99
C ASP A 286 -16.08 -0.76 2.70
N ALA A 287 -15.04 0.04 3.00
CA ALA A 287 -15.17 1.32 3.66
C ALA A 287 -15.79 2.36 2.71
N ALA A 288 -17.08 2.69 2.94
CA ALA A 288 -17.83 3.59 2.06
C ALA A 288 -17.27 5.02 2.02
N ASP A 289 -16.70 5.50 3.12
CA ASP A 289 -16.05 6.81 3.18
C ASP A 289 -14.73 6.82 2.38
N GLY A 290 -13.97 5.71 2.40
CA GLY A 290 -12.82 5.54 1.50
C GLY A 290 -13.23 5.69 0.03
N ALA A 291 -14.34 5.08 -0.39
CA ALA A 291 -14.87 5.20 -1.75
C ALA A 291 -15.19 6.65 -2.16
N ALA A 292 -15.70 7.45 -1.22
CA ALA A 292 -16.09 8.82 -1.48
C ALA A 292 -14.90 9.72 -1.89
N ALA A 293 -13.66 9.35 -1.52
CA ALA A 293 -12.48 10.09 -1.93
C ALA A 293 -12.23 10.04 -3.44
N PHE A 294 -12.60 8.92 -4.10
CA PHE A 294 -12.16 8.58 -5.45
C PHE A 294 -13.20 8.84 -6.54
N ARG A 295 -14.35 9.38 -6.22
CA ARG A 295 -15.32 9.80 -7.23
C ARG A 295 -14.78 10.98 -8.04
N SER A 296 -15.33 11.19 -9.24
CA SER A 296 -14.94 12.32 -10.10
C SER A 296 -15.14 13.68 -9.44
N ASP A 297 -16.07 13.78 -8.50
CA ASP A 297 -16.34 14.94 -7.64
C ASP A 297 -15.92 14.70 -6.17
N GLY A 298 -15.16 13.65 -5.91
CA GLY A 298 -14.72 13.24 -4.57
C GLY A 298 -13.61 14.11 -4.00
N GLU A 299 -13.21 13.80 -2.75
CA GLU A 299 -12.25 14.62 -2.01
C GLU A 299 -10.91 14.77 -2.75
N LEU A 300 -10.39 13.69 -3.37
CA LEU A 300 -9.12 13.73 -4.07
C LEU A 300 -9.13 14.66 -5.29
N ALA A 301 -10.29 14.84 -5.94
CA ALA A 301 -10.44 15.80 -7.03
C ALA A 301 -10.25 17.27 -6.60
N HIS A 302 -10.40 17.52 -5.30
CA HIS A 302 -10.29 18.84 -4.69
C HIS A 302 -9.11 18.96 -3.69
N ALA A 303 -8.18 18.00 -3.71
CA ALA A 303 -7.10 17.90 -2.73
C ALA A 303 -5.90 18.83 -3.00
N ALA A 304 -6.04 19.79 -3.92
CA ALA A 304 -5.02 20.83 -4.08
C ALA A 304 -4.88 21.66 -2.77
N PRO A 305 -3.66 22.08 -2.40
CA PRO A 305 -2.44 22.01 -3.20
C PRO A 305 -1.64 20.69 -3.07
N ASN A 306 -2.02 19.77 -2.20
CA ASN A 306 -1.23 18.57 -1.89
C ASN A 306 -1.21 17.53 -3.01
N TRP A 307 -2.33 17.44 -3.76
CA TRP A 307 -2.47 16.49 -4.86
C TRP A 307 -2.89 17.25 -6.13
N LEU A 308 -2.34 16.82 -7.25
CA LEU A 308 -2.55 17.41 -8.58
C LEU A 308 -2.88 16.34 -9.62
N GLY A 309 -3.41 16.77 -10.76
CA GLY A 309 -3.56 15.90 -11.92
C GLY A 309 -4.44 14.68 -11.68
N TYR A 310 -5.38 14.76 -10.73
CA TYR A 310 -6.29 13.67 -10.45
C TYR A 310 -7.20 13.39 -11.64
N VAL A 311 -7.26 12.12 -12.03
CA VAL A 311 -8.20 11.59 -13.03
C VAL A 311 -8.71 10.22 -12.59
N CYS A 312 -9.99 9.95 -12.86
CA CYS A 312 -10.61 8.66 -12.55
C CYS A 312 -11.75 8.34 -13.52
N ASN A 313 -12.25 7.10 -13.48
CA ASN A 313 -13.48 6.68 -14.12
C ASN A 313 -14.59 6.30 -13.11
N ILE A 314 -14.39 6.59 -11.84
CA ILE A 314 -15.27 6.23 -10.72
C ILE A 314 -16.38 7.30 -10.61
N ARG A 315 -17.65 6.87 -10.58
CA ARG A 315 -18.84 7.72 -10.49
C ARG A 315 -19.45 7.73 -9.10
#